data_014ff7f4e622b4a4e33ba25ba9d3c3ad
#
_entry.id   014ff7f4e622b4a4e33ba25ba9d3c3ad
#
_cell.length_a   1.000
_cell.length_b   1.000
_cell.length_c   1.000
_cell.angle_alpha   90.00
_cell.angle_beta   90.00
_cell.angle_gamma   90.00
#
_symmetry.space_group_name_H-M   'P 1'
#
loop_
_entity.id
_entity.type
_entity.pdbx_description
1 polymer ?
#
loop_
_entity_poly.entity_id
_entity_poly.type
_entity_poly.pdbx_seq_one_letter_code
_entity_poly.pdbx_strand_id
1 'polypeptide(L)'
;MTEDKKIRMSDIYILGIESSCDDTSAAVLRNGVILSNVTASQEVHKAYGGVVPELASRAHQQNVVPVVDQAIKRAGITKEQLSAVAFTRGPGLMGSLLVGVSFAKGFARALGIPLIDVNHLQGHVMAHFIKENEEDTNVPPFPFVCLLVSGGNSQIVKVNAYNDMEVLGQTIDDAAGEAIDKCSKVMGLGYPGGPIIDKLARQGNPKAYQFSEPHIPGLDYSFSGLKTSFLYNLRKWVAEDADFVEHHKEDLAASLEFTVVDILMKKLRLAVKETGIKHVSQHRPAQRLPRLCQAIRMDHLHPQVQLHDGQCGHDSLCGYVQVP
;
A
#
# COMPACT_ATOMS: atom_id res chain seq x y z
N MET A 1 0.65 25.48 48.78
CA MET A 1 -0.09 25.16 47.52
C MET A 1 0.90 25.36 46.39
N THR A 2 1.58 24.35 46.00
CA THR A 2 2.52 24.33 44.88
C THR A 2 1.76 23.92 43.64
N GLU A 3 1.52 24.89 42.73
CA GLU A 3 0.99 24.60 41.39
C GLU A 3 2.03 23.74 40.66
N ASP A 4 1.66 22.48 40.36
CA ASP A 4 2.37 21.62 39.45
C ASP A 4 2.43 22.32 38.06
N LYS A 5 3.58 22.88 37.72
CA LYS A 5 3.93 23.27 36.37
C LYS A 5 3.96 22.00 35.52
N LYS A 6 2.81 21.61 34.95
CA LYS A 6 2.77 20.69 33.81
C LYS A 6 3.72 21.28 32.74
N ILE A 7 4.87 20.68 32.57
CA ILE A 7 5.76 20.96 31.44
C ILE A 7 4.93 20.61 30.19
N ARG A 8 4.39 21.61 29.51
CA ARG A 8 3.81 21.40 28.18
C ARG A 8 4.98 21.03 27.29
N MET A 9 5.09 19.76 26.92
CA MET A 9 5.94 19.35 25.83
C MET A 9 5.55 20.17 24.60
N SER A 10 6.52 20.82 23.99
CA SER A 10 6.29 21.56 22.74
C SER A 10 5.78 20.58 21.69
N ASP A 11 4.80 21.00 20.89
CA ASP A 11 4.30 20.20 19.77
C ASP A 11 5.45 19.83 18.83
N ILE A 12 5.47 18.58 18.39
CA ILE A 12 6.45 18.04 17.45
C ILE A 12 5.78 17.99 16.07
N TYR A 13 6.29 18.80 15.15
CA TYR A 13 5.84 18.83 13.75
C TYR A 13 6.84 18.10 12.86
N ILE A 14 6.40 17.12 12.13
CA ILE A 14 7.24 16.34 11.19
C ILE A 14 6.68 16.50 9.78
N LEU A 15 7.56 16.93 8.86
CA LEU A 15 7.28 16.88 7.42
C LEU A 15 7.76 15.56 6.86
N GLY A 16 6.85 14.75 6.31
CA GLY A 16 7.17 13.55 5.55
C GLY A 16 7.19 13.83 4.05
N ILE A 17 8.18 13.28 3.31
CA ILE A 17 8.35 13.41 1.86
C ILE A 17 8.49 12.04 1.24
N GLU A 18 7.64 11.74 0.26
CA GLU A 18 7.61 10.48 -0.50
C GLU A 18 7.78 10.75 -1.98
N SER A 19 8.73 10.04 -2.62
CA SER A 19 9.00 10.13 -4.05
C SER A 19 9.53 8.82 -4.64
N SER A 20 9.13 7.68 -4.10
CA SER A 20 9.75 6.39 -4.45
C SER A 20 9.38 5.85 -5.83
N CYS A 21 8.27 6.27 -6.42
CA CYS A 21 7.78 5.75 -7.71
C CYS A 21 7.35 6.89 -8.65
N ASP A 22 6.06 7.11 -8.84
CA ASP A 22 5.48 8.07 -9.77
C ASP A 22 4.66 9.19 -9.09
N ASP A 23 4.34 9.05 -7.81
CA ASP A 23 3.65 10.07 -7.04
C ASP A 23 4.62 10.88 -6.18
N THR A 24 4.51 12.22 -6.23
CA THR A 24 5.21 13.12 -5.32
C THR A 24 4.28 13.47 -4.19
N SER A 25 4.59 13.07 -2.96
CA SER A 25 3.74 13.33 -1.80
C SER A 25 4.49 14.03 -0.67
N ALA A 26 3.78 14.89 0.05
CA ALA A 26 4.25 15.46 1.31
C ALA A 26 3.10 15.57 2.32
N ALA A 27 3.40 15.25 3.58
CA ALA A 27 2.44 15.30 4.68
C ALA A 27 3.07 15.99 5.90
N VAL A 28 2.25 16.67 6.68
CA VAL A 28 2.67 17.23 7.97
C VAL A 28 1.89 16.56 9.08
N LEU A 29 2.61 16.05 10.09
CA LEU A 29 2.04 15.44 11.28
C LEU A 29 2.38 16.31 12.50
N ARG A 30 1.43 16.44 13.44
CA ARG A 30 1.64 17.00 14.79
C ARG A 30 1.39 15.93 15.82
N ASN A 31 2.41 15.51 16.55
CA ASN A 31 2.31 14.49 17.62
C ASN A 31 1.62 13.20 17.14
N GLY A 32 1.86 12.80 15.88
CA GLY A 32 1.26 11.62 15.24
C GLY A 32 -0.13 11.85 14.60
N VAL A 33 -0.71 13.05 14.76
CA VAL A 33 -1.97 13.43 14.08
C VAL A 33 -1.64 14.07 12.73
N ILE A 34 -2.32 13.62 11.68
CA ILE A 34 -2.13 14.18 10.34
C ILE A 34 -2.81 15.56 10.22
N LEU A 35 -2.06 16.58 9.85
CA LEU A 35 -2.58 17.93 9.61
C LEU A 35 -2.81 18.20 8.13
N SER A 36 -1.96 17.61 7.28
CA SER A 36 -2.08 17.73 5.84
C SER A 36 -1.47 16.53 5.14
N ASN A 37 -2.02 16.19 3.98
CA ASN A 37 -1.47 15.24 3.02
C ASN A 37 -1.71 15.79 1.62
N VAL A 38 -0.66 15.92 0.83
CA VAL A 38 -0.70 16.48 -0.53
C VAL A 38 0.04 15.55 -1.46
N THR A 39 -0.62 15.13 -2.52
CA THR A 39 -0.05 14.25 -3.54
C THR A 39 -0.23 14.87 -4.93
N ALA A 40 0.85 14.85 -5.71
CA ALA A 40 0.84 15.18 -7.14
C ALA A 40 1.11 13.90 -7.93
N SER A 41 0.07 13.36 -8.54
CA SER A 41 0.14 12.15 -9.37
C SER A 41 0.56 12.47 -10.80
N GLN A 42 1.25 11.51 -11.42
CA GLN A 42 1.82 11.65 -12.76
C GLN A 42 1.01 10.86 -13.79
N GLU A 43 -0.03 11.48 -14.34
CA GLU A 43 -0.92 10.81 -15.31
C GLU A 43 -0.24 10.41 -16.62
N VAL A 44 0.91 11.00 -16.95
CA VAL A 44 1.67 10.73 -18.17
C VAL A 44 1.97 9.24 -18.37
N HIS A 45 2.14 8.50 -17.30
CA HIS A 45 2.47 7.07 -17.32
C HIS A 45 1.35 6.18 -17.87
N LYS A 46 0.11 6.64 -17.83
CA LYS A 46 -1.04 5.93 -18.43
C LYS A 46 -0.84 5.70 -19.94
N ALA A 47 -0.26 6.68 -20.63
CA ALA A 47 0.00 6.58 -22.07
C ALA A 47 1.04 5.52 -22.45
N TYR A 48 1.91 5.15 -21.50
CA TYR A 48 2.98 4.15 -21.70
C TYR A 48 2.61 2.76 -21.15
N GLY A 49 1.46 2.64 -20.49
CA GLY A 49 1.02 1.38 -19.89
C GLY A 49 1.89 0.92 -18.71
N GLY A 50 2.51 1.86 -18.01
CA GLY A 50 3.37 1.65 -16.84
C GLY A 50 4.31 2.81 -16.58
N VAL A 51 4.98 2.80 -15.43
CA VAL A 51 5.87 3.88 -15.00
C VAL A 51 7.13 3.92 -15.85
N VAL A 52 7.47 5.10 -16.40
CA VAL A 52 8.73 5.37 -17.10
C VAL A 52 9.66 6.11 -16.15
N PRO A 53 10.75 5.49 -15.66
CA PRO A 53 11.56 6.02 -14.57
C PRO A 53 12.15 7.42 -14.82
N GLU A 54 12.56 7.71 -16.06
CA GLU A 54 13.10 9.02 -16.41
C GLU A 54 12.03 10.13 -16.36
N LEU A 55 10.83 9.86 -16.84
CA LEU A 55 9.72 10.80 -16.76
C LEU A 55 9.30 11.02 -15.31
N ALA A 56 9.27 9.95 -14.51
CA ALA A 56 8.95 10.02 -13.10
C ALA A 56 9.92 10.96 -12.36
N SER A 57 11.23 10.77 -12.53
CA SER A 57 12.22 11.61 -11.84
C SER A 57 12.15 13.08 -12.26
N ARG A 58 11.90 13.39 -13.54
CA ARG A 58 11.70 14.76 -14.02
C ARG A 58 10.45 15.41 -13.42
N ALA A 59 9.36 14.67 -13.31
CA ALA A 59 8.14 15.17 -12.69
C ALA A 59 8.32 15.44 -11.19
N HIS A 60 9.05 14.57 -10.48
CA HIS A 60 9.40 14.83 -9.08
C HIS A 60 10.18 16.13 -8.89
N GLN A 61 11.14 16.45 -9.78
CA GLN A 61 11.89 17.72 -9.72
C GLN A 61 10.97 18.94 -9.83
N GLN A 62 9.92 18.84 -10.64
CA GLN A 62 8.95 19.93 -10.80
C GLN A 62 7.98 20.00 -9.62
N ASN A 63 7.59 18.87 -9.05
CA ASN A 63 6.49 18.75 -8.09
C ASN A 63 6.93 18.89 -6.64
N VAL A 64 8.18 18.53 -6.26
CA VAL A 64 8.57 18.43 -4.84
C VAL A 64 8.43 19.77 -4.10
N VAL A 65 8.83 20.87 -4.71
CA VAL A 65 8.73 22.19 -4.08
C VAL A 65 7.28 22.62 -3.88
N PRO A 66 6.41 22.65 -4.91
CA PRO A 66 5.02 23.06 -4.73
C PRO A 66 4.23 22.10 -3.82
N VAL A 67 4.51 20.81 -3.84
CA VAL A 67 3.84 19.82 -2.97
C VAL A 67 4.19 20.06 -1.50
N VAL A 68 5.46 20.28 -1.18
CA VAL A 68 5.91 20.60 0.18
C VAL A 68 5.36 21.94 0.66
N ASP A 69 5.39 22.98 -0.18
CA ASP A 69 4.82 24.29 0.15
C ASP A 69 3.32 24.17 0.47
N GLN A 70 2.57 23.44 -0.35
CA GLN A 70 1.15 23.20 -0.13
C GLN A 70 0.88 22.38 1.15
N ALA A 71 1.70 21.37 1.45
CA ALA A 71 1.56 20.58 2.65
C ALA A 71 1.72 21.44 3.91
N ILE A 72 2.74 22.30 3.97
CA ILE A 72 2.98 23.20 5.08
C ILE A 72 1.85 24.23 5.23
N LYS A 73 1.39 24.84 4.12
CA LYS A 73 0.29 25.80 4.11
C LYS A 73 -1.04 25.18 4.58
N ARG A 74 -1.37 23.98 4.09
CA ARG A 74 -2.60 23.27 4.49
C ARG A 74 -2.56 22.83 5.95
N ALA A 75 -1.39 22.54 6.49
CA ALA A 75 -1.21 22.24 7.91
C ALA A 75 -1.39 23.50 8.81
N GLY A 76 -1.45 24.70 8.25
CA GLY A 76 -1.61 25.95 8.99
C GLY A 76 -0.38 26.34 9.81
N ILE A 77 0.82 25.88 9.41
CA ILE A 77 2.09 26.15 10.09
C ILE A 77 3.07 26.90 9.19
N THR A 78 4.16 27.38 9.76
CA THR A 78 5.32 27.88 9.03
C THR A 78 6.43 26.81 9.02
N LYS A 79 7.36 26.89 8.07
CA LYS A 79 8.48 25.95 7.98
C LYS A 79 9.41 25.99 9.19
N GLU A 80 9.48 27.12 9.89
CA GLU A 80 10.27 27.32 11.11
C GLU A 80 9.71 26.55 12.32
N GLN A 81 8.43 26.14 12.26
CA GLN A 81 7.80 25.33 13.31
C GLN A 81 8.09 23.83 13.16
N LEU A 82 8.66 23.40 12.02
CA LEU A 82 9.02 22.01 11.81
C LEU A 82 10.12 21.55 12.77
N SER A 83 9.91 20.40 13.38
CA SER A 83 10.85 19.76 14.31
C SER A 83 11.80 18.79 13.61
N ALA A 84 11.37 18.19 12.50
CA ALA A 84 12.18 17.26 11.69
C ALA A 84 11.60 17.12 10.27
N VAL A 85 12.45 16.64 9.35
CA VAL A 85 12.03 16.17 8.02
C VAL A 85 12.27 14.68 7.93
N ALA A 86 11.23 13.92 7.58
CA ALA A 86 11.30 12.50 7.24
C ALA A 86 11.23 12.33 5.71
N PHE A 87 11.98 11.39 5.15
CA PHE A 87 11.98 11.13 3.72
C PHE A 87 12.11 9.64 3.43
N THR A 88 11.55 9.20 2.32
CA THR A 88 11.71 7.82 1.87
C THR A 88 13.11 7.59 1.32
N ARG A 89 13.87 6.71 2.01
CA ARG A 89 15.20 6.26 1.59
C ARG A 89 15.15 5.26 0.45
N GLY A 90 14.15 4.42 0.43
CA GLY A 90 13.95 3.28 -0.46
C GLY A 90 13.20 2.14 0.23
N PRO A 91 12.87 1.06 -0.50
CA PRO A 91 13.09 0.86 -1.94
C PRO A 91 12.24 1.78 -2.84
N GLY A 92 12.64 1.86 -4.13
CA GLY A 92 11.95 2.64 -5.15
C GLY A 92 12.82 2.91 -6.37
N LEU A 93 12.32 3.71 -7.31
CA LEU A 93 13.04 4.10 -8.51
C LEU A 93 14.17 5.06 -8.14
N MET A 94 15.40 4.70 -8.51
CA MET A 94 16.62 5.44 -8.11
C MET A 94 16.53 6.94 -8.44
N GLY A 95 16.13 7.31 -9.66
CA GLY A 95 16.01 8.72 -10.06
C GLY A 95 14.96 9.48 -9.25
N SER A 96 13.84 8.85 -8.98
CA SER A 96 12.74 9.40 -8.17
C SER A 96 13.18 9.61 -6.72
N LEU A 97 13.78 8.59 -6.10
CA LEU A 97 14.32 8.67 -4.74
C LEU A 97 15.37 9.78 -4.59
N LEU A 98 16.29 9.91 -5.56
CA LEU A 98 17.34 10.93 -5.52
C LEU A 98 16.77 12.35 -5.45
N VAL A 99 15.64 12.63 -6.10
CA VAL A 99 14.99 13.96 -6.03
C VAL A 99 14.49 14.24 -4.62
N GLY A 100 13.67 13.35 -4.04
CA GLY A 100 13.12 13.55 -2.70
C GLY A 100 14.20 13.60 -1.62
N VAL A 101 15.18 12.69 -1.69
CA VAL A 101 16.32 12.64 -0.76
C VAL A 101 17.14 13.92 -0.82
N SER A 102 17.48 14.42 -2.03
CA SER A 102 18.28 15.64 -2.19
C SER A 102 17.54 16.87 -1.68
N PHE A 103 16.25 16.97 -2.00
CA PHE A 103 15.40 18.05 -1.50
C PHE A 103 15.31 18.00 0.03
N ALA A 104 14.98 16.85 0.63
CA ALA A 104 14.84 16.70 2.07
C ALA A 104 16.13 17.07 2.83
N LYS A 105 17.29 16.64 2.32
CA LYS A 105 18.61 16.99 2.87
C LYS A 105 18.88 18.49 2.83
N GLY A 106 18.63 19.12 1.68
CA GLY A 106 18.82 20.56 1.52
C GLY A 106 17.89 21.36 2.42
N PHE A 107 16.62 20.97 2.48
CA PHE A 107 15.59 21.63 3.26
C PHE A 107 15.84 21.53 4.78
N ALA A 108 16.11 20.31 5.29
CA ALA A 108 16.42 20.08 6.71
C ALA A 108 17.70 20.84 7.14
N ARG A 109 18.75 20.82 6.29
CA ARG A 109 19.99 21.55 6.53
C ARG A 109 19.77 23.06 6.60
N ALA A 110 18.96 23.61 5.70
CA ALA A 110 18.68 25.05 5.68
C ALA A 110 17.92 25.51 6.93
N LEU A 111 17.07 24.65 7.50
CA LEU A 111 16.32 24.93 8.73
C LEU A 111 17.09 24.56 10.02
N GLY A 112 18.21 23.84 9.91
CA GLY A 112 18.97 23.35 11.06
C GLY A 112 18.25 22.30 11.90
N ILE A 113 17.35 21.51 11.28
CA ILE A 113 16.53 20.50 11.95
C ILE A 113 16.95 19.07 11.56
N PRO A 114 16.62 18.06 12.40
CA PRO A 114 16.93 16.66 12.13
C PRO A 114 16.34 16.14 10.81
N LEU A 115 17.07 15.24 10.20
CA LEU A 115 16.65 14.49 9.00
C LEU A 115 16.48 13.02 9.37
N ILE A 116 15.34 12.41 9.00
CA ILE A 116 14.98 11.04 9.35
C ILE A 116 14.79 10.24 8.05
N ASP A 117 15.59 9.20 7.86
CA ASP A 117 15.43 8.28 6.74
C ASP A 117 14.41 7.19 7.08
N VAL A 118 13.49 6.93 6.16
CA VAL A 118 12.40 5.96 6.33
C VAL A 118 12.46 4.92 5.21
N ASN A 119 12.35 3.64 5.58
CA ASN A 119 12.12 2.59 4.60
C ASN A 119 10.66 2.67 4.10
N HIS A 120 10.47 2.69 2.78
CA HIS A 120 9.17 2.81 2.12
C HIS A 120 8.14 1.79 2.63
N LEU A 121 8.55 0.51 2.73
CA LEU A 121 7.65 -0.58 3.17
C LEU A 121 7.34 -0.50 4.67
N GLN A 122 8.32 -0.10 5.49
CA GLN A 122 8.06 0.19 6.90
C GLN A 122 7.13 1.39 7.06
N GLY A 123 7.27 2.42 6.23
CA GLY A 123 6.34 3.55 6.18
C GLY A 123 4.90 3.12 5.91
N HIS A 124 4.70 2.19 4.98
CA HIS A 124 3.38 1.60 4.73
C HIS A 124 2.81 0.87 5.96
N VAL A 125 3.63 0.08 6.65
CA VAL A 125 3.20 -0.59 7.89
C VAL A 125 2.90 0.44 8.98
N MET A 126 3.73 1.46 9.14
CA MET A 126 3.56 2.49 10.16
C MET A 126 2.38 3.45 9.89
N ALA A 127 1.85 3.49 8.67
CA ALA A 127 0.66 4.27 8.36
C ALA A 127 -0.55 3.91 9.24
N HIS A 128 -0.61 2.69 9.78
CA HIS A 128 -1.64 2.27 10.74
C HIS A 128 -1.62 3.04 12.08
N PHE A 129 -0.55 3.75 12.37
CA PHE A 129 -0.37 4.53 13.61
C PHE A 129 -0.59 6.02 13.40
N ILE A 130 -0.88 6.45 12.16
CA ILE A 130 -1.25 7.83 11.86
C ILE A 130 -2.67 8.06 12.36
N LYS A 131 -2.84 9.10 13.17
CA LYS A 131 -4.13 9.50 13.74
C LYS A 131 -4.78 10.58 12.87
N GLU A 132 -6.10 10.51 12.71
CA GLU A 132 -6.88 11.58 12.07
C GLU A 132 -7.16 12.74 13.02
N ASN A 133 -7.27 12.45 14.31
CA ASN A 133 -7.47 13.43 15.39
C ASN A 133 -6.85 12.92 16.70
N GLU A 134 -6.83 13.76 17.73
CA GLU A 134 -6.22 13.43 19.02
C GLU A 134 -6.96 12.32 19.79
N GLU A 135 -8.25 12.11 19.51
CA GLU A 135 -9.08 11.11 20.15
C GLU A 135 -8.98 9.73 19.47
N ASP A 136 -8.32 9.66 18.31
CA ASP A 136 -8.15 8.41 17.59
C ASP A 136 -7.22 7.46 18.33
N THR A 137 -7.80 6.34 18.77
CA THR A 137 -7.12 5.26 19.49
C THR A 137 -7.06 3.97 18.67
N ASN A 138 -7.53 4.00 17.42
CA ASN A 138 -7.63 2.82 16.57
C ASN A 138 -6.28 2.44 15.95
N VAL A 139 -5.37 1.97 16.79
CA VAL A 139 -4.04 1.51 16.38
C VAL A 139 -3.88 0.02 16.69
N PRO A 140 -3.20 -0.76 15.83
CA PRO A 140 -2.97 -2.17 16.10
C PRO A 140 -2.08 -2.36 17.32
N PRO A 141 -2.46 -3.24 18.28
CA PRO A 141 -1.59 -3.57 19.40
C PRO A 141 -0.43 -4.46 18.95
N PHE A 142 0.74 -4.25 19.52
CA PHE A 142 1.90 -5.12 19.29
C PHE A 142 1.84 -6.41 20.10
N PRO A 143 2.35 -7.55 19.60
CA PRO A 143 2.74 -7.77 18.21
C PRO A 143 1.54 -8.01 17.28
N PHE A 144 1.69 -7.69 15.99
CA PHE A 144 0.69 -8.02 14.97
C PHE A 144 1.34 -8.52 13.68
N VAL A 145 0.56 -9.21 12.84
CA VAL A 145 0.95 -9.60 11.49
C VAL A 145 0.35 -8.61 10.50
N CYS A 146 1.17 -8.03 9.65
CA CYS A 146 0.74 -7.12 8.60
C CYS A 146 0.86 -7.78 7.23
N LEU A 147 -0.24 -7.85 6.49
CA LEU A 147 -0.23 -8.19 5.07
C LEU A 147 -0.07 -6.89 4.26
N LEU A 148 1.12 -6.69 3.73
CA LEU A 148 1.47 -5.57 2.87
C LEU A 148 1.30 -5.96 1.41
N VAL A 149 0.36 -5.35 0.69
CA VAL A 149 0.08 -5.62 -0.73
C VAL A 149 0.03 -4.31 -1.49
N SER A 150 0.90 -4.18 -2.49
CA SER A 150 0.96 -3.00 -3.37
C SER A 150 1.17 -3.38 -4.84
N GLY A 151 1.33 -2.38 -5.70
CA GLY A 151 1.67 -2.57 -7.11
C GLY A 151 3.01 -3.28 -7.32
N GLY A 152 4.02 -2.94 -6.53
CA GLY A 152 5.39 -3.45 -6.68
C GLY A 152 5.88 -4.32 -5.51
N ASN A 153 5.10 -4.50 -4.45
CA ASN A 153 5.51 -5.26 -3.27
C ASN A 153 4.35 -6.08 -2.71
N SER A 154 4.67 -7.30 -2.28
CA SER A 154 3.73 -8.16 -1.56
C SER A 154 4.50 -8.91 -0.49
N GLN A 155 4.21 -8.65 0.80
CA GLN A 155 4.92 -9.22 1.95
C GLN A 155 3.98 -9.51 3.12
N ILE A 156 4.33 -10.51 3.93
CA ILE A 156 3.75 -10.78 5.25
C ILE A 156 4.81 -10.38 6.27
N VAL A 157 4.49 -9.40 7.12
CA VAL A 157 5.43 -8.81 8.07
C VAL A 157 4.93 -9.01 9.48
N LYS A 158 5.76 -9.55 10.35
CA LYS A 158 5.54 -9.56 11.81
C LYS A 158 6.07 -8.26 12.38
N VAL A 159 5.26 -7.56 13.13
CA VAL A 159 5.58 -6.27 13.72
C VAL A 159 5.57 -6.42 15.23
N ASN A 160 6.75 -6.42 15.84
CA ASN A 160 6.92 -6.56 17.28
C ASN A 160 6.89 -5.19 18.00
N ALA A 161 7.37 -4.14 17.32
CA ALA A 161 7.42 -2.76 17.82
C ALA A 161 7.57 -1.80 16.62
N TYR A 162 7.54 -0.48 16.85
CA TYR A 162 7.67 0.56 15.80
C TYR A 162 8.91 0.41 14.92
N ASN A 163 10.01 -0.07 15.47
CA ASN A 163 11.30 -0.25 14.79
C ASN A 163 11.77 -1.70 14.76
N ASP A 164 10.90 -2.65 15.10
CA ASP A 164 11.19 -4.08 15.10
C ASP A 164 10.18 -4.83 14.25
N MET A 165 10.57 -5.09 12.99
CA MET A 165 9.76 -5.74 11.98
C MET A 165 10.55 -6.86 11.31
N GLU A 166 9.88 -8.00 11.14
CA GLU A 166 10.42 -9.21 10.52
C GLU A 166 9.57 -9.59 9.32
N VAL A 167 10.18 -9.75 8.13
CA VAL A 167 9.50 -10.29 6.95
C VAL A 167 9.39 -11.80 7.11
N LEU A 168 8.18 -12.31 7.28
CA LEU A 168 7.90 -13.73 7.44
C LEU A 168 7.81 -14.45 6.09
N GLY A 169 7.28 -13.77 5.07
CA GLY A 169 7.14 -14.29 3.71
C GLY A 169 6.89 -13.17 2.72
N GLN A 170 7.24 -13.42 1.47
CA GLN A 170 7.09 -12.45 0.39
C GLN A 170 6.88 -13.13 -0.95
N THR A 171 6.49 -12.37 -1.95
CA THR A 171 6.52 -12.88 -3.32
C THR A 171 7.95 -13.12 -3.77
N ILE A 172 8.18 -14.23 -4.47
CA ILE A 172 9.49 -14.58 -5.06
C ILE A 172 9.62 -14.09 -6.50
N ASP A 173 8.56 -13.48 -7.05
CA ASP A 173 8.53 -12.99 -8.44
C ASP A 173 7.64 -11.73 -8.54
N ASP A 174 6.62 -11.74 -9.38
CA ASP A 174 5.71 -10.59 -9.54
C ASP A 174 5.00 -10.25 -8.21
N ALA A 175 4.77 -8.97 -7.94
CA ALA A 175 3.86 -8.56 -6.88
C ALA A 175 2.39 -8.80 -7.29
N ALA A 176 1.49 -8.89 -6.31
CA ALA A 176 0.06 -9.13 -6.57
C ALA A 176 -0.56 -8.08 -7.52
N GLY A 177 -0.28 -6.79 -7.29
CA GLY A 177 -0.77 -5.73 -8.16
C GLY A 177 -0.16 -5.78 -9.57
N GLU A 178 1.12 -6.09 -9.68
CA GLU A 178 1.80 -6.26 -10.97
C GLU A 178 1.21 -7.44 -11.76
N ALA A 179 0.92 -8.55 -11.11
CA ALA A 179 0.27 -9.70 -11.74
C ALA A 179 -1.12 -9.34 -12.29
N ILE A 180 -1.91 -8.57 -11.54
CA ILE A 180 -3.22 -8.07 -11.97
C ILE A 180 -3.08 -7.11 -13.15
N ASP A 181 -2.15 -6.14 -13.10
CA ASP A 181 -1.90 -5.19 -14.17
C ASP A 181 -1.50 -5.91 -15.48
N LYS A 182 -0.66 -6.96 -15.38
CA LYS A 182 -0.26 -7.78 -16.52
C LYS A 182 -1.44 -8.56 -17.11
N CYS A 183 -2.30 -9.14 -16.29
CA CYS A 183 -3.50 -9.85 -16.75
C CYS A 183 -4.52 -8.89 -17.37
N SER A 184 -4.75 -7.73 -16.78
CA SER A 184 -5.59 -6.66 -17.33
C SER A 184 -5.13 -6.23 -18.73
N LYS A 185 -3.82 -6.04 -18.90
CA LYS A 185 -3.21 -5.70 -20.20
C LYS A 185 -3.45 -6.78 -21.25
N VAL A 186 -3.35 -8.06 -20.87
CA VAL A 186 -3.61 -9.20 -21.76
C VAL A 186 -5.08 -9.29 -22.17
N MET A 187 -6.01 -8.86 -21.30
CA MET A 187 -7.43 -8.71 -21.60
C MET A 187 -7.76 -7.48 -22.46
N GLY A 188 -6.79 -6.61 -22.74
CA GLY A 188 -7.03 -5.34 -23.47
C GLY A 188 -7.72 -4.25 -22.65
N LEU A 189 -7.76 -4.35 -21.31
CA LEU A 189 -8.51 -3.45 -20.43
C LEU A 189 -7.75 -2.18 -20.02
N GLY A 190 -6.44 -2.10 -20.33
CA GLY A 190 -5.63 -0.90 -20.06
C GLY A 190 -4.89 -0.92 -18.71
N TYR A 191 -4.38 0.27 -18.32
CA TYR A 191 -3.55 0.51 -17.13
C TYR A 191 -4.02 1.78 -16.38
N PRO A 192 -4.00 1.80 -15.02
CA PRO A 192 -3.72 0.68 -14.10
C PRO A 192 -4.84 -0.37 -14.09
N GLY A 193 -4.47 -1.65 -14.10
CA GLY A 193 -5.41 -2.76 -14.20
C GLY A 193 -6.21 -3.02 -12.92
N GLY A 194 -5.60 -2.80 -11.75
CA GLY A 194 -6.23 -3.10 -10.47
C GLY A 194 -7.64 -2.54 -10.30
N PRO A 195 -7.87 -1.21 -10.45
CA PRO A 195 -9.21 -0.62 -10.33
C PRO A 195 -10.20 -1.13 -11.37
N ILE A 196 -9.72 -1.46 -12.58
CA ILE A 196 -10.57 -1.97 -13.67
C ILE A 196 -11.03 -3.39 -13.34
N ILE A 197 -10.09 -4.25 -12.95
CA ILE A 197 -10.37 -5.64 -12.54
C ILE A 197 -11.32 -5.67 -11.35
N ASP A 198 -11.09 -4.86 -10.31
CA ASP A 198 -11.99 -4.79 -9.14
C ASP A 198 -13.42 -4.40 -9.54
N LYS A 199 -13.57 -3.40 -10.41
CA LYS A 199 -14.89 -2.95 -10.87
C LYS A 199 -15.64 -4.06 -11.63
N LEU A 200 -14.97 -4.77 -12.55
CA LEU A 200 -15.54 -5.87 -13.32
C LEU A 200 -15.83 -7.08 -12.42
N ALA A 201 -14.88 -7.42 -11.53
CA ALA A 201 -15.00 -8.56 -10.64
C ALA A 201 -16.23 -8.51 -9.73
N ARG A 202 -16.72 -7.31 -9.37
CA ARG A 202 -17.95 -7.14 -8.56
C ARG A 202 -19.19 -7.67 -9.25
N GLN A 203 -19.18 -7.81 -10.57
CA GLN A 203 -20.32 -8.25 -11.39
C GLN A 203 -20.18 -9.69 -11.85
N GLY A 204 -18.97 -10.27 -11.73
CA GLY A 204 -18.65 -11.60 -12.22
C GLY A 204 -18.72 -12.71 -11.17
N ASN A 205 -18.71 -13.96 -11.67
CA ASN A 205 -18.64 -15.16 -10.84
C ASN A 205 -17.16 -15.51 -10.53
N PRO A 206 -16.73 -15.49 -9.24
CA PRO A 206 -15.35 -15.76 -8.86
C PRO A 206 -14.90 -17.21 -9.07
N LYS A 207 -15.80 -18.11 -9.39
CA LYS A 207 -15.54 -19.56 -9.62
C LYS A 207 -15.79 -19.99 -11.06
N ALA A 208 -16.00 -19.05 -11.99
CA ALA A 208 -16.26 -19.37 -13.39
C ALA A 208 -15.03 -19.97 -14.07
N TYR A 209 -13.84 -19.49 -13.71
CA TYR A 209 -12.57 -19.95 -14.27
C TYR A 209 -11.59 -20.34 -13.17
N GLN A 210 -10.79 -21.37 -13.43
CA GLN A 210 -9.72 -21.80 -12.52
C GLN A 210 -8.36 -21.46 -13.12
N PHE A 211 -7.51 -20.82 -12.31
CA PHE A 211 -6.14 -20.51 -12.66
C PHE A 211 -5.18 -21.28 -11.77
N SER A 212 -3.96 -21.49 -12.26
CA SER A 212 -2.94 -22.20 -11.51
C SER A 212 -2.51 -21.41 -10.28
N GLU A 213 -2.45 -22.09 -9.15
CA GLU A 213 -1.86 -21.59 -7.92
C GLU A 213 -0.48 -22.24 -7.75
N PRO A 214 0.62 -21.46 -7.83
CA PRO A 214 1.95 -21.97 -7.59
C PRO A 214 2.08 -22.49 -6.14
N HIS A 215 2.56 -23.72 -5.99
CA HIS A 215 2.85 -24.27 -4.67
C HIS A 215 4.28 -23.92 -4.25
N ILE A 216 4.41 -22.91 -3.38
CA ILE A 216 5.68 -22.46 -2.82
C ILE A 216 5.73 -22.90 -1.34
N PRO A 217 6.82 -23.55 -0.88
CA PRO A 217 6.97 -23.95 0.52
C PRO A 217 7.03 -22.76 1.47
N GLY A 218 6.65 -22.98 2.74
CA GLY A 218 6.70 -21.95 3.78
C GLY A 218 5.75 -20.79 3.51
N LEU A 219 6.15 -19.60 3.92
CA LEU A 219 5.33 -18.39 3.85
C LEU A 219 5.53 -17.56 2.58
N ASP A 220 6.53 -17.89 1.76
CA ASP A 220 6.71 -17.26 0.45
C ASP A 220 5.63 -17.69 -0.54
N TYR A 221 5.40 -16.90 -1.57
CA TYR A 221 4.40 -17.14 -2.62
C TYR A 221 4.85 -16.60 -3.97
N SER A 222 4.10 -16.95 -5.03
CA SER A 222 4.41 -16.58 -6.42
C SER A 222 3.14 -16.24 -7.17
N PHE A 223 3.24 -15.28 -8.10
CA PHE A 223 2.16 -14.92 -9.02
C PHE A 223 2.51 -15.15 -10.49
N SER A 224 3.78 -15.45 -10.84
CA SER A 224 4.18 -15.70 -12.23
C SER A 224 3.48 -16.90 -12.85
N GLY A 225 3.24 -17.97 -12.06
CA GLY A 225 2.48 -19.13 -12.52
C GLY A 225 1.02 -18.80 -12.82
N LEU A 226 0.41 -17.95 -12.01
CA LEU A 226 -0.97 -17.45 -12.22
C LEU A 226 -1.06 -16.69 -13.54
N LYS A 227 -0.18 -15.70 -13.77
CA LYS A 227 -0.12 -14.92 -15.01
C LYS A 227 0.04 -15.82 -16.24
N THR A 228 0.94 -16.79 -16.17
CA THR A 228 1.22 -17.71 -17.27
C THR A 228 -0.01 -18.57 -17.57
N SER A 229 -0.64 -19.15 -16.55
CA SER A 229 -1.88 -19.91 -16.68
C SER A 229 -3.00 -19.07 -17.28
N PHE A 230 -3.19 -17.85 -16.80
CA PHE A 230 -4.17 -16.91 -17.32
C PHE A 230 -3.97 -16.64 -18.83
N LEU A 231 -2.74 -16.31 -19.21
CA LEU A 231 -2.39 -16.00 -20.61
C LEU A 231 -2.63 -17.19 -21.54
N TYR A 232 -2.22 -18.40 -21.15
CA TYR A 232 -2.42 -19.59 -21.98
C TYR A 232 -3.91 -19.95 -22.14
N ASN A 233 -4.65 -19.90 -21.05
CA ASN A 233 -6.10 -20.17 -21.09
C ASN A 233 -6.82 -19.12 -21.95
N LEU A 234 -6.50 -17.84 -21.77
CA LEU A 234 -7.12 -16.75 -22.54
C LEU A 234 -6.85 -16.91 -24.04
N ARG A 235 -5.60 -17.21 -24.43
CA ARG A 235 -5.25 -17.46 -25.83
C ARG A 235 -6.04 -18.60 -26.46
N LYS A 236 -6.25 -19.68 -25.69
CA LYS A 236 -7.07 -20.82 -26.15
C LYS A 236 -8.52 -20.40 -26.37
N TRP A 237 -9.14 -19.72 -25.40
CA TRP A 237 -10.52 -19.28 -25.49
C TRP A 237 -10.76 -18.25 -26.60
N VAL A 238 -9.85 -17.28 -26.77
CA VAL A 238 -9.93 -16.31 -27.86
C VAL A 238 -9.72 -16.95 -29.25
N ALA A 239 -8.96 -18.03 -29.34
CA ALA A 239 -8.84 -18.79 -30.60
C ALA A 239 -10.13 -19.54 -30.98
N GLU A 240 -10.97 -19.91 -30.00
CA GLU A 240 -12.27 -20.54 -30.18
C GLU A 240 -13.39 -19.50 -30.39
N ASP A 241 -13.33 -18.36 -29.73
CA ASP A 241 -14.27 -17.24 -29.82
C ASP A 241 -13.50 -15.91 -29.76
N ALA A 242 -13.45 -15.16 -30.87
CA ALA A 242 -12.72 -13.90 -30.97
C ALA A 242 -13.25 -12.82 -30.00
N ASP A 243 -14.53 -12.86 -29.65
CA ASP A 243 -15.18 -11.91 -28.74
C ASP A 243 -15.26 -12.45 -27.29
N PHE A 244 -14.54 -13.54 -26.98
CA PHE A 244 -14.56 -14.20 -25.69
C PHE A 244 -14.33 -13.25 -24.52
N VAL A 245 -13.33 -12.36 -24.60
CA VAL A 245 -13.02 -11.40 -23.54
C VAL A 245 -14.22 -10.49 -23.28
N GLU A 246 -14.86 -9.98 -24.34
CA GLU A 246 -15.98 -9.04 -24.20
C GLU A 246 -17.19 -9.71 -23.50
N HIS A 247 -17.43 -10.98 -23.82
CA HIS A 247 -18.55 -11.74 -23.26
C HIS A 247 -18.31 -12.25 -21.82
N HIS A 248 -17.02 -12.36 -21.40
CA HIS A 248 -16.65 -13.03 -20.14
C HIS A 248 -15.73 -12.18 -19.23
N LYS A 249 -15.53 -10.88 -19.51
CA LYS A 249 -14.59 -10.02 -18.79
C LYS A 249 -14.87 -9.90 -17.30
N GLU A 250 -16.14 -9.89 -16.91
CA GLU A 250 -16.57 -9.83 -15.51
C GLU A 250 -16.17 -11.12 -14.76
N ASP A 251 -16.45 -12.27 -15.36
CA ASP A 251 -16.14 -13.58 -14.77
C ASP A 251 -14.62 -13.84 -14.74
N LEU A 252 -13.90 -13.44 -15.79
CA LEU A 252 -12.44 -13.51 -15.85
C LEU A 252 -11.81 -12.64 -14.75
N ALA A 253 -12.28 -11.40 -14.61
CA ALA A 253 -11.82 -10.48 -13.57
C ALA A 253 -12.12 -11.01 -12.17
N ALA A 254 -13.33 -11.53 -11.93
CA ALA A 254 -13.72 -12.09 -10.64
C ALA A 254 -12.91 -13.33 -10.27
N SER A 255 -12.66 -14.23 -11.21
CA SER A 255 -11.88 -15.45 -10.99
C SER A 255 -10.39 -15.15 -10.78
N LEU A 256 -9.83 -14.15 -11.48
CA LEU A 256 -8.47 -13.68 -11.30
C LEU A 256 -8.27 -13.10 -9.91
N GLU A 257 -9.14 -12.15 -9.51
CA GLU A 257 -9.08 -11.51 -8.20
C GLU A 257 -9.23 -12.53 -7.08
N PHE A 258 -10.19 -13.47 -7.22
CA PHE A 258 -10.38 -14.55 -6.25
C PHE A 258 -9.11 -15.38 -6.06
N THR A 259 -8.45 -15.78 -7.15
CA THR A 259 -7.22 -16.59 -7.07
C THR A 259 -6.07 -15.84 -6.39
N VAL A 260 -5.88 -14.54 -6.71
CA VAL A 260 -4.86 -13.70 -6.04
C VAL A 260 -5.13 -13.59 -4.55
N VAL A 261 -6.39 -13.32 -4.18
CA VAL A 261 -6.81 -13.22 -2.78
C VAL A 261 -6.62 -14.54 -2.04
N ASP A 262 -6.99 -15.66 -2.65
CA ASP A 262 -6.89 -16.98 -2.03
C ASP A 262 -5.42 -17.38 -1.75
N ILE A 263 -4.50 -17.11 -2.70
CA ILE A 263 -3.05 -17.29 -2.49
C ILE A 263 -2.58 -16.51 -1.26
N LEU A 264 -2.90 -15.22 -1.18
CA LEU A 264 -2.49 -14.35 -0.08
C LEU A 264 -3.08 -14.80 1.26
N MET A 265 -4.39 -15.16 1.27
CA MET A 265 -5.08 -15.58 2.48
C MET A 265 -4.59 -16.92 3.01
N LYS A 266 -4.27 -17.89 2.14
CA LYS A 266 -3.65 -19.17 2.55
C LYS A 266 -2.34 -18.93 3.30
N LYS A 267 -1.48 -18.04 2.79
CA LYS A 267 -0.20 -17.72 3.41
C LYS A 267 -0.34 -16.89 4.68
N LEU A 268 -1.27 -15.95 4.71
CA LEU A 268 -1.57 -15.17 5.91
C LEU A 268 -2.09 -16.08 7.06
N ARG A 269 -3.01 -17.00 6.77
CA ARG A 269 -3.50 -17.99 7.76
C ARG A 269 -2.35 -18.86 8.29
N LEU A 270 -1.44 -19.27 7.41
CA LEU A 270 -0.26 -20.05 7.82
C LEU A 270 0.65 -19.22 8.74
N ALA A 271 0.93 -17.95 8.39
CA ALA A 271 1.73 -17.04 9.20
C ALA A 271 1.13 -16.82 10.60
N VAL A 272 -0.20 -16.59 10.68
CA VAL A 272 -0.92 -16.48 11.96
C VAL A 272 -0.79 -17.77 12.79
N LYS A 273 -0.92 -18.93 12.14
CA LYS A 273 -0.77 -20.25 12.82
C LYS A 273 0.65 -20.46 13.35
N GLU A 274 1.66 -20.14 12.55
CA GLU A 274 3.08 -20.34 12.93
C GLU A 274 3.55 -19.38 14.01
N THR A 275 3.08 -18.12 13.96
CA THR A 275 3.48 -17.08 14.94
C THR A 275 2.64 -17.11 16.21
N GLY A 276 1.43 -17.66 16.18
CA GLY A 276 0.45 -17.57 17.28
C GLY A 276 -0.07 -16.15 17.56
N ILE A 277 0.25 -15.18 16.68
CA ILE A 277 -0.18 -13.79 16.82
C ILE A 277 -1.64 -13.68 16.40
N LYS A 278 -2.47 -13.06 17.25
CA LYS A 278 -3.91 -12.95 17.05
C LYS A 278 -4.36 -11.64 16.38
N HIS A 279 -3.48 -10.67 16.30
CA HIS A 279 -3.77 -9.38 15.67
C HIS A 279 -3.23 -9.37 14.25
N VAL A 280 -4.10 -9.10 13.29
CA VAL A 280 -3.76 -9.02 11.88
C VAL A 280 -4.17 -7.66 11.33
N SER A 281 -3.26 -7.02 10.63
CA SER A 281 -3.51 -5.76 9.94
C SER A 281 -3.22 -5.93 8.45
N GLN A 282 -3.90 -5.16 7.64
CA GLN A 282 -3.64 -5.10 6.22
C GLN A 282 -3.39 -3.66 5.82
N HIS A 283 -2.25 -3.41 5.19
CA HIS A 283 -1.98 -2.16 4.52
C HIS A 283 -2.07 -2.35 3.00
N ARG A 284 -2.81 -1.45 2.36
CA ARG A 284 -2.86 -1.32 0.92
C ARG A 284 -3.02 0.13 0.52
N PRO A 285 -2.39 0.58 -0.56
CA PRO A 285 -2.70 1.86 -1.16
C PRO A 285 -4.17 1.87 -1.60
N ALA A 286 -4.87 2.93 -1.33
CA ALA A 286 -6.33 3.07 -1.36
C ALA A 286 -7.07 2.67 -2.65
N GLN A 287 -6.38 2.33 -3.74
CA GLN A 287 -7.00 2.24 -5.05
C GLN A 287 -6.97 0.85 -5.72
N ARG A 288 -6.36 -0.19 -5.13
CA ARG A 288 -6.02 -1.36 -5.96
C ARG A 288 -6.68 -2.72 -5.67
N LEU A 289 -7.29 -2.98 -4.50
CA LEU A 289 -7.95 -4.28 -4.23
C LEU A 289 -9.06 -4.20 -3.13
N PRO A 290 -10.24 -3.62 -3.37
CA PRO A 290 -11.33 -3.56 -2.38
C PRO A 290 -11.83 -4.91 -1.86
N ARG A 291 -11.84 -5.96 -2.71
CA ARG A 291 -12.30 -7.30 -2.29
C ARG A 291 -11.35 -8.04 -1.37
N LEU A 292 -10.06 -7.74 -1.37
CA LEU A 292 -9.13 -8.36 -0.41
C LEU A 292 -9.50 -7.99 1.03
N CYS A 293 -9.96 -6.74 1.29
CA CYS A 293 -10.54 -6.36 2.58
C CYS A 293 -11.85 -7.10 2.87
N GLN A 294 -12.68 -7.28 1.86
CA GLN A 294 -13.94 -7.98 1.97
C GLN A 294 -13.71 -9.48 2.20
N ALA A 295 -12.71 -10.07 1.55
CA ALA A 295 -12.33 -11.47 1.76
C ALA A 295 -11.70 -11.70 3.15
N ILE A 296 -10.89 -10.77 3.64
CA ILE A 296 -10.41 -10.80 5.02
C ILE A 296 -11.59 -10.63 6.00
N ARG A 297 -12.62 -9.84 5.62
CA ARG A 297 -13.86 -9.66 6.38
C ARG A 297 -14.81 -10.88 6.31
N MET A 298 -14.91 -11.54 5.17
CA MET A 298 -15.96 -12.55 4.91
C MET A 298 -15.51 -13.99 5.06
N ASP A 299 -14.24 -14.30 4.86
CA ASP A 299 -13.74 -15.66 5.01
C ASP A 299 -13.16 -15.89 6.41
N HIS A 300 -13.95 -16.46 7.24
CA HIS A 300 -13.68 -17.46 8.28
C HIS A 300 -12.19 -17.70 8.64
N LEU A 301 -11.49 -16.67 9.07
CA LEU A 301 -10.37 -16.84 9.98
C LEU A 301 -10.88 -17.31 11.37
N HIS A 302 -11.76 -18.26 11.47
CA HIS A 302 -12.51 -18.66 12.67
C HIS A 302 -13.74 -17.77 12.97
N PRO A 303 -14.86 -18.33 13.46
CA PRO A 303 -16.13 -17.61 13.74
C PRO A 303 -16.06 -16.54 14.85
N GLN A 304 -14.89 -16.18 15.33
CA GLN A 304 -14.67 -15.19 16.40
C GLN A 304 -13.77 -14.01 15.98
N VAL A 305 -13.57 -13.76 14.69
CA VAL A 305 -12.84 -12.56 14.23
C VAL A 305 -13.74 -11.34 14.34
N GLN A 306 -13.45 -10.45 15.30
CA GLN A 306 -14.10 -9.14 15.37
C GLN A 306 -13.28 -8.11 14.57
N LEU A 307 -13.93 -7.47 13.60
CA LEU A 307 -13.40 -6.37 12.83
C LEU A 307 -13.75 -5.06 13.54
N HIS A 308 -12.76 -4.27 13.87
CA HIS A 308 -12.98 -2.88 14.24
C HIS A 308 -12.79 -2.00 13.01
N ASP A 309 -13.88 -1.40 12.53
CA ASP A 309 -13.87 -0.40 11.46
C ASP A 309 -13.33 0.92 12.01
N GLY A 310 -12.05 1.20 11.75
CA GLY A 310 -11.55 2.56 11.81
C GLY A 310 -12.01 3.31 10.56
N GLN A 311 -12.79 4.34 10.70
CA GLN A 311 -13.08 5.29 9.63
C GLN A 311 -11.81 6.09 9.37
N CYS A 312 -11.00 5.63 8.42
CA CYS A 312 -9.98 6.49 7.82
C CYS A 312 -10.63 7.27 6.68
N GLY A 313 -10.34 8.56 6.58
CA GLY A 313 -10.87 9.45 5.55
C GLY A 313 -10.71 8.90 4.13
N HIS A 314 -11.42 9.44 3.20
CA HIS A 314 -11.78 8.92 1.86
C HIS A 314 -10.69 8.21 1.02
N ASP A 315 -9.41 8.23 1.42
CA ASP A 315 -8.28 7.72 0.62
C ASP A 315 -7.41 6.64 1.27
N SER A 316 -7.67 6.19 2.51
CA SER A 316 -6.90 5.14 3.15
C SER A 316 -7.78 4.26 4.05
N LEU A 317 -8.11 3.07 3.58
CA LEU A 317 -8.77 2.04 4.38
C LEU A 317 -7.70 1.25 5.15
N CYS A 318 -7.41 1.67 6.38
CA CYS A 318 -6.66 0.89 7.34
C CYS A 318 -7.63 0.12 8.23
N GLY A 319 -7.46 -1.17 8.34
CA GLY A 319 -8.23 -2.01 9.25
C GLY A 319 -7.32 -3.06 9.88
N TYR A 320 -7.49 -3.34 11.15
CA TYR A 320 -6.90 -4.52 11.77
C TYR A 320 -7.99 -5.48 12.25
N VAL A 321 -7.62 -6.74 12.34
CA VAL A 321 -8.52 -7.83 12.72
C VAL A 321 -7.93 -8.52 13.94
N GLN A 322 -8.71 -8.68 14.99
CA GLN A 322 -8.35 -9.50 16.12
C GLN A 322 -8.82 -10.94 15.89
N VAL A 323 -7.91 -11.89 15.99
CA VAL A 323 -8.20 -13.33 15.96
C VAL A 323 -8.22 -13.83 17.38
N PRO A 324 -9.28 -14.53 17.83
CA PRO A 324 -9.43 -14.96 19.21
C PRO A 324 -8.42 -16.04 19.64
#